data_0c126a66e205e9905c3bbf8abb1037de
#
_entry.id   0c126a66e205e9905c3bbf8abb1037de
#
_cell.length_a   1.000
_cell.length_b   1.000
_cell.length_c   1.000
_cell.angle_alpha   90.00
_cell.angle_beta   90.00
_cell.angle_gamma   90.00
#
_symmetry.space_group_name_H-M   'P 1'
#
loop_
_entity.id
_entity.type
_entity.pdbx_description
1 polymer ?
#
loop_
_entity_poly.entity_id
_entity_poly.type
_entity_poly.pdbx_seq_one_letter_code
_entity_poly.pdbx_strand_id
1 'polypeptide(L)'
;MNTTSNLKIGLALGSGSSRGWAHIGIIRALAEQGIRPDIVCGTSVGALVGAAHVAGNLDRLEEWVRSLTRLETASFFELNSSFTGFVNTSRLRKFLERHVAKADTRIENMAMQYGSVATDLESGREIWFTKGPMLEAVWASISLPGLFPAIRHEGRWLVDGGLVNPVPVSVCRALGADVVIGVNLNGDIVGKHLAKTPKKEKKNGVAEAFSNLVKEYAGPLFSFSEEQDEPPGLFDAIAGSVNIAQERITRSRLAGDPPEILLAPKLSHIGLLELFRAEEAIEEGRKCVQRAMPEIDFLLQKM
;
A
#
# COMPACT_ATOMS: atom_id res chain seq x y z
N MET A 1 31.96 -19.10 -23.79
CA MET A 1 31.10 -19.48 -22.64
C MET A 1 30.13 -18.31 -22.42
N ASN A 2 28.93 -18.41 -22.96
CA ASN A 2 27.88 -17.42 -22.70
C ASN A 2 27.35 -17.69 -21.30
N THR A 3 27.86 -16.97 -20.31
CA THR A 3 27.18 -16.82 -19.04
C THR A 3 26.03 -15.84 -19.30
N THR A 4 24.86 -16.34 -19.68
CA THR A 4 23.62 -15.59 -19.49
C THR A 4 23.51 -15.38 -17.98
N SER A 5 24.00 -14.24 -17.49
CA SER A 5 23.71 -13.80 -16.14
C SER A 5 22.20 -13.65 -16.05
N ASN A 6 21.58 -14.50 -15.24
CA ASN A 6 20.14 -14.46 -15.04
C ASN A 6 19.87 -13.17 -14.23
N LEU A 7 19.51 -12.10 -14.93
CA LEU A 7 19.27 -10.79 -14.32
C LEU A 7 18.12 -10.88 -13.33
N LYS A 8 18.35 -10.37 -12.13
CA LYS A 8 17.35 -10.40 -11.04
C LYS A 8 16.42 -9.20 -11.15
N ILE A 9 15.14 -9.48 -11.26
CA ILE A 9 14.09 -8.47 -11.30
C ILE A 9 13.60 -8.19 -9.88
N GLY A 10 13.69 -6.93 -9.44
CA GLY A 10 13.10 -6.42 -8.22
C GLY A 10 11.75 -5.74 -8.49
N LEU A 11 10.76 -6.00 -7.65
CA LEU A 11 9.47 -5.32 -7.65
C LEU A 11 9.32 -4.50 -6.37
N ALA A 12 9.37 -3.18 -6.49
CA ALA A 12 9.23 -2.25 -5.38
C ALA A 12 7.79 -1.74 -5.28
N LEU A 13 7.02 -2.27 -4.33
CA LEU A 13 5.61 -1.99 -4.10
C LEU A 13 5.44 -0.83 -3.13
N GLY A 14 4.93 0.30 -3.61
CA GLY A 14 4.82 1.53 -2.83
C GLY A 14 3.67 1.54 -1.82
N SER A 15 3.73 2.54 -0.93
CA SER A 15 2.66 2.89 0.01
C SER A 15 1.45 3.50 -0.71
N GLY A 16 0.25 3.46 -0.09
CA GLY A 16 -0.93 4.09 -0.69
C GLY A 16 -2.28 3.66 -0.10
N SER A 17 -2.30 2.95 1.04
CA SER A 17 -3.54 2.50 1.71
C SER A 17 -4.50 1.75 0.76
N SER A 18 -5.79 2.14 0.65
CA SER A 18 -6.81 1.51 -0.22
C SER A 18 -6.38 1.34 -1.67
N ARG A 19 -5.57 2.27 -2.19
CA ARG A 19 -5.02 2.20 -3.57
C ARG A 19 -4.06 1.04 -3.76
N GLY A 20 -3.55 0.48 -2.67
CA GLY A 20 -2.61 -0.64 -2.67
C GLY A 20 -3.16 -1.93 -3.27
N TRP A 21 -4.46 -2.07 -3.39
CA TRP A 21 -5.04 -3.22 -4.09
C TRP A 21 -4.65 -3.27 -5.57
N ALA A 22 -4.23 -2.13 -6.16
CA ALA A 22 -3.65 -2.09 -7.50
C ALA A 22 -2.39 -2.95 -7.64
N HIS A 23 -1.62 -3.16 -6.57
CA HIS A 23 -0.47 -4.05 -6.59
C HIS A 23 -0.84 -5.48 -6.97
N ILE A 24 -2.03 -5.96 -6.56
CA ILE A 24 -2.54 -7.29 -6.96
C ILE A 24 -2.69 -7.35 -8.47
N GLY A 25 -3.34 -6.36 -9.08
CA GLY A 25 -3.52 -6.26 -10.51
C GLY A 25 -2.20 -6.18 -11.28
N ILE A 26 -1.24 -5.42 -10.74
CA ILE A 26 0.12 -5.29 -11.33
C ILE A 26 0.85 -6.64 -11.29
N ILE A 27 0.89 -7.31 -10.15
CA ILE A 27 1.56 -8.62 -10.01
C ILE A 27 0.94 -9.64 -10.98
N ARG A 28 -0.39 -9.68 -11.09
CA ARG A 28 -1.10 -10.56 -12.03
C ARG A 28 -0.74 -10.26 -13.48
N ALA A 29 -0.81 -9.00 -13.87
CA ALA A 29 -0.53 -8.59 -15.24
C ALA A 29 0.92 -8.84 -15.64
N LEU A 30 1.89 -8.59 -14.77
CA LEU A 30 3.30 -8.93 -15.00
C LEU A 30 3.47 -10.45 -15.17
N ALA A 31 2.85 -11.26 -14.30
CA ALA A 31 2.92 -12.71 -14.38
C ALA A 31 2.31 -13.28 -15.69
N GLU A 32 1.20 -12.69 -16.16
CA GLU A 32 0.57 -13.03 -17.46
C GLU A 32 1.48 -12.75 -18.65
N GLN A 33 2.36 -11.75 -18.52
CA GLN A 33 3.41 -11.46 -19.53
C GLN A 33 4.71 -12.27 -19.33
N GLY A 34 4.69 -13.25 -18.41
CA GLY A 34 5.87 -14.07 -18.11
C GLY A 34 6.93 -13.38 -17.23
N ILE A 35 6.65 -12.17 -16.73
CA ILE A 35 7.57 -11.39 -15.90
C ILE A 35 7.34 -11.78 -14.44
N ARG A 36 8.34 -12.42 -13.84
CA ARG A 36 8.31 -12.87 -12.44
C ARG A 36 9.45 -12.21 -11.67
N PRO A 37 9.17 -11.42 -10.62
CA PRO A 37 10.22 -10.84 -9.82
C PRO A 37 10.94 -11.91 -8.99
N ASP A 38 12.25 -11.75 -8.84
CA ASP A 38 13.10 -12.55 -7.93
C ASP A 38 13.07 -11.96 -6.51
N ILE A 39 12.84 -10.64 -6.43
CA ILE A 39 12.89 -9.84 -5.21
C ILE A 39 11.64 -8.98 -5.14
N VAL A 40 10.93 -9.03 -4.02
CA VAL A 40 9.77 -8.17 -3.76
C VAL A 40 10.03 -7.35 -2.52
N CYS A 41 10.04 -6.03 -2.67
CA CYS A 41 10.13 -5.11 -1.54
C CYS A 41 8.87 -4.26 -1.44
N GLY A 42 8.39 -4.03 -0.22
CA GLY A 42 7.17 -3.28 -0.04
C GLY A 42 7.22 -2.28 1.10
N THR A 43 6.40 -1.25 0.99
CA THR A 43 6.16 -0.27 2.05
C THR A 43 4.67 -0.16 2.32
N SER A 44 4.27 -0.21 3.59
CA SER A 44 2.87 -0.11 4.01
C SER A 44 2.00 -1.20 3.34
N VAL A 45 0.92 -0.83 2.66
CA VAL A 45 0.10 -1.76 1.89
C VAL A 45 0.91 -2.55 0.85
N GLY A 46 1.98 -1.97 0.30
CA GLY A 46 2.90 -2.68 -0.59
C GLY A 46 3.65 -3.81 0.11
N ALA A 47 4.01 -3.63 1.40
CA ALA A 47 4.58 -4.70 2.21
C ALA A 47 3.57 -5.82 2.46
N LEU A 48 2.30 -5.49 2.72
CA LEU A 48 1.22 -6.44 2.94
C LEU A 48 0.96 -7.30 1.68
N VAL A 49 0.76 -6.65 0.53
CA VAL A 49 0.49 -7.35 -0.74
C VAL A 49 1.72 -8.15 -1.19
N GLY A 50 2.93 -7.56 -1.03
CA GLY A 50 4.19 -8.24 -1.34
C GLY A 50 4.39 -9.49 -0.50
N ALA A 51 4.15 -9.43 0.80
CA ALA A 51 4.22 -10.58 1.70
C ALA A 51 3.22 -11.68 1.33
N ALA A 52 1.97 -11.31 1.03
CA ALA A 52 0.95 -12.25 0.57
C ALA A 52 1.36 -12.94 -0.74
N HIS A 53 1.96 -12.20 -1.67
CA HIS A 53 2.48 -12.75 -2.91
C HIS A 53 3.61 -13.76 -2.67
N VAL A 54 4.64 -13.36 -1.92
CA VAL A 54 5.82 -14.19 -1.61
C VAL A 54 5.45 -15.43 -0.80
N ALA A 55 4.46 -15.32 0.09
CA ALA A 55 3.95 -16.45 0.88
C ALA A 55 2.94 -17.34 0.11
N GLY A 56 2.63 -17.04 -1.17
CA GLY A 56 1.69 -17.83 -1.98
C GLY A 56 0.22 -17.66 -1.59
N ASN A 57 -0.13 -16.57 -0.92
CA ASN A 57 -1.50 -16.28 -0.46
C ASN A 57 -2.19 -15.13 -1.22
N LEU A 58 -1.62 -14.70 -2.37
CA LEU A 58 -2.17 -13.57 -3.12
C LEU A 58 -3.63 -13.81 -3.55
N ASP A 59 -4.00 -15.04 -3.94
CA ASP A 59 -5.38 -15.40 -4.32
C ASP A 59 -6.34 -15.18 -3.15
N ARG A 60 -5.96 -15.66 -1.96
CA ARG A 60 -6.78 -15.53 -0.75
C ARG A 60 -6.93 -14.07 -0.32
N LEU A 61 -5.88 -13.26 -0.47
CA LEU A 61 -5.95 -11.84 -0.21
C LEU A 61 -6.86 -11.14 -1.23
N GLU A 62 -6.72 -11.44 -2.52
CA GLU A 62 -7.54 -10.88 -3.60
C GLU A 62 -9.02 -11.20 -3.40
N GLU A 63 -9.36 -12.45 -3.10
CA GLU A 63 -10.72 -12.89 -2.82
C GLU A 63 -11.33 -12.10 -1.64
N TRP A 64 -10.58 -11.92 -0.56
CA TRP A 64 -11.04 -11.16 0.58
C TRP A 64 -11.24 -9.67 0.25
N VAL A 65 -10.29 -9.00 -0.40
CA VAL A 65 -10.42 -7.57 -0.69
C VAL A 65 -11.57 -7.28 -1.66
N ARG A 66 -11.85 -8.20 -2.60
CA ARG A 66 -13.00 -8.11 -3.51
C ARG A 66 -14.34 -8.31 -2.80
N SER A 67 -14.36 -9.04 -1.69
CA SER A 67 -15.57 -9.24 -0.89
C SER A 67 -15.92 -8.04 0.00
N LEU A 68 -15.01 -7.10 0.19
CA LEU A 68 -15.21 -5.97 1.10
C LEU A 68 -16.34 -5.05 0.67
N THR A 69 -17.31 -4.89 1.56
CA THR A 69 -18.36 -3.89 1.47
C THR A 69 -17.99 -2.60 2.22
N ARG A 70 -18.76 -1.52 2.02
CA ARG A 70 -18.60 -0.28 2.80
C ARG A 70 -18.77 -0.51 4.30
N LEU A 71 -19.72 -1.35 4.70
CA LEU A 71 -19.99 -1.67 6.11
C LEU A 71 -18.84 -2.46 6.75
N GLU A 72 -18.33 -3.47 6.04
CA GLU A 72 -17.16 -4.24 6.51
C GLU A 72 -15.91 -3.37 6.61
N THR A 73 -15.68 -2.48 5.64
CA THR A 73 -14.60 -1.49 5.70
C THR A 73 -14.76 -0.59 6.92
N ALA A 74 -15.96 -0.06 7.19
CA ALA A 74 -16.21 0.76 8.37
C ALA A 74 -15.98 -0.01 9.67
N SER A 75 -16.42 -1.29 9.74
CA SER A 75 -16.22 -2.13 10.92
C SER A 75 -14.75 -2.49 11.18
N PHE A 76 -13.92 -2.49 10.15
CA PHE A 76 -12.48 -2.71 10.27
C PHE A 76 -11.79 -1.55 11.03
N PHE A 77 -12.32 -0.34 10.87
CA PHE A 77 -11.85 0.89 11.52
C PHE A 77 -12.72 1.29 12.75
N GLU A 78 -13.38 0.34 13.43
CA GLU A 78 -14.15 0.64 14.64
C GLU A 78 -13.30 1.37 15.68
N LEU A 79 -13.82 2.52 16.10
CA LEU A 79 -13.23 3.38 17.15
C LEU A 79 -12.93 2.59 18.42
N ASN A 80 -11.66 2.38 18.69
CA ASN A 80 -11.22 1.92 19.99
C ASN A 80 -11.15 3.16 20.91
N SER A 81 -11.87 3.15 22.03
CA SER A 81 -11.95 4.25 23.00
C SER A 81 -10.61 4.66 23.63
N SER A 82 -9.53 3.98 23.29
CA SER A 82 -8.19 4.17 23.85
C SER A 82 -7.26 4.88 22.87
N PHE A 83 -7.54 5.98 22.27
CA PHE A 83 -6.66 6.90 21.50
C PHE A 83 -5.34 6.34 20.88
N THR A 84 -5.12 5.02 20.93
CA THR A 84 -3.89 4.33 20.47
C THR A 84 -3.94 3.84 19.02
N GLY A 85 -5.07 4.05 18.33
CA GLY A 85 -5.31 3.63 16.94
C GLY A 85 -6.73 3.11 16.77
N PHE A 86 -7.27 3.21 15.56
CA PHE A 86 -8.66 2.83 15.23
C PHE A 86 -8.85 1.32 15.02
N VAL A 87 -7.77 0.55 14.79
CA VAL A 87 -7.85 -0.87 14.47
C VAL A 87 -7.57 -1.74 15.68
N ASN A 88 -8.46 -2.70 15.92
CA ASN A 88 -8.27 -3.71 16.96
C ASN A 88 -7.10 -4.64 16.58
N THR A 89 -6.06 -4.66 17.42
CA THR A 89 -4.82 -5.43 17.18
C THR A 89 -5.07 -6.93 17.01
N SER A 90 -6.04 -7.51 17.74
CA SER A 90 -6.38 -8.93 17.62
C SER A 90 -7.07 -9.25 16.29
N ARG A 91 -7.91 -8.33 15.78
CA ARG A 91 -8.54 -8.47 14.46
C ARG A 91 -7.49 -8.36 13.35
N LEU A 92 -6.58 -7.37 13.47
CA LEU A 92 -5.48 -7.19 12.52
C LEU A 92 -4.60 -8.44 12.46
N ARG A 93 -4.20 -8.97 13.61
CA ARG A 93 -3.39 -10.18 13.67
C ARG A 93 -4.07 -11.36 12.96
N LYS A 94 -5.33 -11.64 13.30
CA LYS A 94 -6.12 -12.71 12.65
C LYS A 94 -6.25 -12.50 11.14
N PHE A 95 -6.42 -11.26 10.71
CA PHE A 95 -6.45 -10.91 9.30
C PHE A 95 -5.12 -11.24 8.61
N LEU A 96 -3.99 -10.79 9.17
CA LEU A 96 -2.66 -11.06 8.62
C LEU A 96 -2.37 -12.57 8.56
N GLU A 97 -2.67 -13.31 9.64
CA GLU A 97 -2.50 -14.77 9.69
C GLU A 97 -3.35 -15.51 8.66
N ARG A 98 -4.55 -15.01 8.39
CA ARG A 98 -5.49 -15.65 7.48
C ARG A 98 -5.22 -15.35 6.01
N HIS A 99 -4.80 -14.12 5.68
CA HIS A 99 -4.76 -13.63 4.29
C HIS A 99 -3.37 -13.30 3.78
N VAL A 100 -2.37 -13.14 4.65
CA VAL A 100 -1.01 -12.74 4.25
C VAL A 100 -0.04 -13.92 4.37
N ALA A 101 0.23 -14.40 5.58
CA ALA A 101 1.16 -15.52 5.81
C ALA A 101 0.81 -16.25 7.10
N LYS A 102 1.29 -17.49 7.26
CA LYS A 102 1.15 -18.22 8.53
C LYS A 102 1.95 -17.51 9.63
N ALA A 103 1.51 -17.69 10.90
CA ALA A 103 2.12 -17.02 12.05
C ALA A 103 3.62 -17.32 12.23
N ASP A 104 4.06 -18.50 11.82
CA ASP A 104 5.44 -18.99 11.93
C ASP A 104 6.30 -18.72 10.68
N THR A 105 5.73 -18.04 9.67
CA THR A 105 6.44 -17.72 8.42
C THR A 105 7.61 -16.77 8.69
N ARG A 106 8.80 -17.17 8.22
CA ARG A 106 10.02 -16.35 8.30
C ARG A 106 10.44 -15.90 6.92
N ILE A 107 10.89 -14.65 6.82
CA ILE A 107 11.25 -13.99 5.55
C ILE A 107 12.40 -14.75 4.86
N GLU A 108 13.44 -15.11 5.60
CA GLU A 108 14.62 -15.80 5.08
C GLU A 108 14.37 -17.21 4.55
N ASN A 109 13.21 -17.80 4.86
CA ASN A 109 12.82 -19.13 4.40
C ASN A 109 11.97 -19.11 3.11
N MET A 110 11.68 -17.93 2.57
CA MET A 110 10.89 -17.81 1.34
C MET A 110 11.74 -18.10 0.10
N ALA A 111 11.14 -18.74 -0.89
CA ALA A 111 11.80 -19.01 -2.18
C ALA A 111 12.11 -17.73 -2.95
N MET A 112 11.25 -16.73 -2.83
CA MET A 112 11.41 -15.38 -3.39
C MET A 112 11.91 -14.46 -2.29
N GLN A 113 12.93 -13.63 -2.57
CA GLN A 113 13.43 -12.67 -1.59
C GLN A 113 12.38 -11.61 -1.28
N TYR A 114 12.24 -11.27 -0.01
CA TYR A 114 11.29 -10.28 0.45
C TYR A 114 11.97 -9.25 1.36
N GLY A 115 11.54 -7.99 1.21
CA GLY A 115 11.92 -6.90 2.11
C GLY A 115 10.74 -5.99 2.42
N SER A 116 10.65 -5.49 3.64
CA SER A 116 9.71 -4.42 3.98
C SER A 116 10.38 -3.29 4.74
N VAL A 117 9.77 -2.11 4.67
CA VAL A 117 10.29 -0.90 5.29
C VAL A 117 9.37 -0.46 6.41
N ALA A 118 9.94 -0.13 7.57
CA ALA A 118 9.31 0.60 8.64
C ALA A 118 10.13 1.84 9.01
N THR A 119 9.57 2.69 9.85
CA THR A 119 10.24 3.89 10.36
C THR A 119 10.44 3.78 11.86
N ASP A 120 11.67 3.98 12.33
CA ASP A 120 11.96 4.18 13.75
C ASP A 120 11.43 5.55 14.16
N LEU A 121 10.45 5.56 15.07
CA LEU A 121 9.74 6.79 15.47
C LEU A 121 10.62 7.80 16.20
N GLU A 122 11.65 7.35 16.90
CA GLU A 122 12.54 8.24 17.67
C GLU A 122 13.60 8.88 16.76
N SER A 123 14.22 8.09 15.88
CA SER A 123 15.34 8.57 15.06
C SER A 123 14.94 9.02 13.65
N GLY A 124 13.73 8.67 13.18
CA GLY A 124 13.31 8.88 11.80
C GLY A 124 14.05 8.02 10.77
N ARG A 125 14.79 7.01 11.22
CA ARG A 125 15.57 6.13 10.32
C ARG A 125 14.70 5.04 9.71
N GLU A 126 15.08 4.62 8.50
CA GLU A 126 14.53 3.42 7.89
C GLU A 126 14.97 2.17 8.63
N ILE A 127 14.03 1.25 8.84
CA ILE A 127 14.26 -0.10 9.32
C ILE A 127 13.83 -1.06 8.22
N TRP A 128 14.76 -1.88 7.76
CA TRP A 128 14.51 -2.89 6.73
C TRP A 128 14.37 -4.26 7.34
N PHE A 129 13.24 -4.88 7.10
CA PHE A 129 13.00 -6.27 7.47
C PHE A 129 13.29 -7.16 6.26
N THR A 130 14.44 -7.80 6.24
CA THR A 130 14.85 -8.77 5.21
C THR A 130 15.00 -10.17 5.78
N LYS A 131 14.74 -10.34 7.06
CA LYS A 131 14.73 -11.58 7.83
C LYS A 131 13.84 -11.45 9.05
N GLY A 132 13.50 -12.56 9.69
CA GLY A 132 12.66 -12.60 10.88
C GLY A 132 11.20 -12.90 10.58
N PRO A 133 10.29 -12.70 11.56
CA PRO A 133 8.88 -13.01 11.41
C PRO A 133 8.20 -12.10 10.37
N MET A 134 7.64 -12.71 9.31
CA MET A 134 7.04 -11.96 8.20
C MET A 134 5.87 -11.09 8.63
N LEU A 135 4.99 -11.59 9.51
CA LEU A 135 3.81 -10.82 9.94
C LEU A 135 4.18 -9.63 10.82
N GLU A 136 5.27 -9.72 11.59
CA GLU A 136 5.78 -8.60 12.38
C GLU A 136 6.34 -7.50 11.46
N ALA A 137 7.10 -7.90 10.44
CA ALA A 137 7.63 -7.00 9.43
C ALA A 137 6.52 -6.25 8.67
N VAL A 138 5.46 -6.98 8.26
CA VAL A 138 4.27 -6.39 7.63
C VAL A 138 3.58 -5.44 8.58
N TRP A 139 3.35 -5.86 9.83
CA TRP A 139 2.66 -5.02 10.82
C TRP A 139 3.43 -3.72 11.07
N ALA A 140 4.76 -3.79 11.28
CA ALA A 140 5.57 -2.59 11.42
C ALA A 140 5.40 -1.63 10.25
N SER A 141 5.44 -2.18 9.04
CA SER A 141 5.36 -1.41 7.80
C SER A 141 4.00 -0.72 7.58
N ILE A 142 2.89 -1.31 8.05
CA ILE A 142 1.54 -0.74 7.91
C ILE A 142 1.08 0.11 9.09
N SER A 143 1.91 0.30 10.13
CA SER A 143 1.56 1.02 11.36
C SER A 143 1.49 2.53 11.15
N LEU A 144 0.55 2.97 10.28
CA LEU A 144 0.32 4.38 9.98
C LEU A 144 -0.24 5.09 11.22
N PRO A 145 0.44 6.14 11.74
CA PRO A 145 -0.02 6.90 12.88
C PRO A 145 -1.45 7.43 12.68
N GLY A 146 -2.29 7.25 13.70
CA GLY A 146 -3.71 7.60 13.65
C GLY A 146 -4.61 6.45 13.16
N LEU A 147 -4.12 5.49 12.38
CA LEU A 147 -4.90 4.32 11.93
C LEU A 147 -4.52 3.05 12.70
N PHE A 148 -3.24 2.76 12.78
CA PHE A 148 -2.72 1.57 13.44
C PHE A 148 -1.78 1.96 14.58
N PRO A 149 -1.75 1.19 15.68
CA PRO A 149 -0.81 1.45 16.77
C PRO A 149 0.62 1.18 16.32
N ALA A 150 1.56 2.00 16.83
CA ALA A 150 2.99 1.71 16.70
C ALA A 150 3.31 0.36 17.34
N ILE A 151 4.27 -0.37 16.80
CA ILE A 151 4.73 -1.64 17.38
C ILE A 151 6.12 -1.48 17.99
N ARG A 152 6.42 -2.30 18.99
CA ARG A 152 7.74 -2.34 19.61
C ARG A 152 8.54 -3.52 19.07
N HIS A 153 9.69 -3.23 18.45
CA HIS A 153 10.60 -4.21 17.90
C HIS A 153 12.03 -3.88 18.35
N GLU A 154 12.73 -4.83 18.96
CA GLU A 154 14.10 -4.67 19.47
C GLU A 154 14.31 -3.38 20.29
N GLY A 155 13.33 -3.03 21.13
CA GLY A 155 13.39 -1.87 22.00
C GLY A 155 12.97 -0.54 21.34
N ARG A 156 12.71 -0.49 20.03
CA ARG A 156 12.32 0.70 19.26
C ARG A 156 10.83 0.72 19.00
N TRP A 157 10.23 1.91 18.92
CA TRP A 157 8.89 2.08 18.43
C TRP A 157 8.91 2.29 16.92
N LEU A 158 8.22 1.41 16.18
CA LEU A 158 8.15 1.45 14.73
C LEU A 158 6.76 1.89 14.26
N VAL A 159 6.79 2.68 13.21
CA VAL A 159 5.61 3.17 12.47
C VAL A 159 5.78 2.94 10.96
N ASP A 160 4.75 3.29 10.19
CA ASP A 160 4.68 3.07 8.74
C ASP A 160 5.94 3.54 7.99
N GLY A 161 6.45 2.69 7.13
CA GLY A 161 7.63 2.96 6.33
C GLY A 161 7.46 4.04 5.26
N GLY A 162 6.21 4.37 4.91
CA GLY A 162 5.90 5.44 3.97
C GLY A 162 6.31 6.84 4.43
N LEU A 163 6.64 6.99 5.71
CA LEU A 163 7.17 8.25 6.26
C LEU A 163 8.63 8.51 5.88
N VAL A 164 9.36 7.48 5.40
CA VAL A 164 10.80 7.60 5.06
C VAL A 164 11.13 7.03 3.68
N ASN A 165 10.50 5.95 3.24
CA ASN A 165 10.74 5.31 1.95
C ASN A 165 9.44 4.75 1.33
N PRO A 166 8.62 5.63 0.74
CA PRO A 166 7.30 5.22 0.23
C PRO A 166 7.35 4.23 -0.94
N VAL A 167 8.41 4.26 -1.77
CA VAL A 167 8.62 3.30 -2.87
C VAL A 167 10.04 2.71 -2.72
N PRO A 168 10.17 1.46 -2.22
CA PRO A 168 11.44 0.96 -1.69
C PRO A 168 12.38 0.40 -2.78
N VAL A 169 12.71 1.20 -3.81
CA VAL A 169 13.67 0.86 -4.88
C VAL A 169 15.03 0.48 -4.30
N SER A 170 15.53 1.31 -3.38
CA SER A 170 16.83 1.09 -2.71
C SER A 170 16.93 -0.26 -1.99
N VAL A 171 15.82 -0.76 -1.43
CA VAL A 171 15.78 -2.07 -0.75
C VAL A 171 15.89 -3.22 -1.77
N CYS A 172 15.18 -3.11 -2.92
CA CYS A 172 15.34 -4.08 -4.01
C CYS A 172 16.78 -4.16 -4.50
N ARG A 173 17.43 -3.00 -4.70
CA ARG A 173 18.84 -2.95 -5.11
C ARG A 173 19.78 -3.55 -4.05
N ALA A 174 19.58 -3.22 -2.79
CA ALA A 174 20.37 -3.77 -1.69
C ALA A 174 20.23 -5.29 -1.56
N LEU A 175 19.10 -5.87 -1.96
CA LEU A 175 18.87 -7.30 -2.03
C LEU A 175 19.42 -7.94 -3.32
N GLY A 176 20.00 -7.14 -4.22
CA GLY A 176 20.70 -7.61 -5.42
C GLY A 176 19.84 -7.61 -6.69
N ALA A 177 18.81 -6.78 -6.77
CA ALA A 177 18.09 -6.56 -8.01
C ALA A 177 18.95 -5.82 -9.03
N ASP A 178 19.07 -6.37 -10.24
CA ASP A 178 19.74 -5.74 -11.37
C ASP A 178 18.82 -4.73 -12.07
N VAL A 179 17.51 -5.03 -12.09
CA VAL A 179 16.45 -4.20 -12.64
C VAL A 179 15.33 -4.06 -11.63
N VAL A 180 14.82 -2.86 -11.43
CA VAL A 180 13.71 -2.60 -10.51
C VAL A 180 12.51 -2.04 -11.25
N ILE A 181 11.36 -2.69 -11.06
CA ILE A 181 10.05 -2.15 -11.42
C ILE A 181 9.46 -1.52 -10.15
N GLY A 182 9.39 -0.20 -10.11
CA GLY A 182 8.82 0.56 -9.00
C GLY A 182 7.34 0.85 -9.23
N VAL A 183 6.53 0.80 -8.16
CA VAL A 183 5.11 1.14 -8.21
C VAL A 183 4.83 2.33 -7.29
N ASN A 184 4.48 3.48 -7.87
CA ASN A 184 4.09 4.68 -7.13
C ASN A 184 2.56 4.89 -7.21
N LEU A 185 1.85 4.59 -6.12
CA LEU A 185 0.39 4.75 -6.04
C LEU A 185 -0.06 6.19 -5.79
N ASN A 186 0.88 7.09 -5.48
CA ASN A 186 0.61 8.46 -5.08
C ASN A 186 0.94 9.48 -6.18
N GLY A 187 1.50 9.04 -7.32
CA GLY A 187 2.07 9.91 -8.35
C GLY A 187 1.09 10.85 -9.03
N ASP A 188 -0.22 10.55 -9.04
CA ASP A 188 -1.24 11.39 -9.64
C ASP A 188 -2.11 12.16 -8.62
N ILE A 189 -1.75 12.11 -7.33
CA ILE A 189 -2.56 12.71 -6.25
C ILE A 189 -2.27 14.19 -6.07
N VAL A 190 -1.01 14.61 -6.14
CA VAL A 190 -0.62 16.00 -5.87
C VAL A 190 -1.29 16.96 -6.86
N GLY A 191 -1.99 17.95 -6.32
CA GLY A 191 -2.78 18.91 -7.09
C GLY A 191 -4.24 18.51 -7.31
N LYS A 192 -4.64 17.29 -6.95
CA LYS A 192 -6.03 16.80 -7.13
C LYS A 192 -6.78 16.53 -5.83
N HIS A 193 -6.16 16.65 -4.67
CA HIS A 193 -6.79 16.40 -3.36
C HIS A 193 -8.00 17.27 -3.08
N LEU A 194 -8.05 18.45 -3.69
CA LEU A 194 -9.16 19.40 -3.58
C LEU A 194 -9.91 19.56 -4.91
N ALA A 195 -9.62 18.74 -5.92
CA ALA A 195 -10.35 18.77 -7.18
C ALA A 195 -11.76 18.20 -6.97
N LYS A 196 -12.76 18.99 -7.35
CA LYS A 196 -14.18 18.64 -7.25
C LYS A 196 -14.43 17.30 -7.95
N THR A 197 -14.89 16.30 -7.20
CA THR A 197 -15.53 15.13 -7.80
C THR A 197 -16.79 15.60 -8.51
N PRO A 198 -17.00 15.27 -9.81
CA PRO A 198 -18.23 15.65 -10.47
C PRO A 198 -19.44 15.09 -9.71
N LYS A 199 -20.43 15.94 -9.42
CA LYS A 199 -21.68 15.54 -8.75
C LYS A 199 -22.29 14.36 -9.47
N LYS A 200 -22.27 13.18 -8.87
CA LYS A 200 -23.20 12.11 -9.23
C LYS A 200 -24.58 12.53 -8.74
N GLU A 201 -25.53 12.57 -9.66
CA GLU A 201 -26.94 12.82 -9.37
C GLU A 201 -27.43 11.98 -8.20
N LYS A 202 -28.17 12.62 -7.29
CA LYS A 202 -28.83 12.00 -6.14
C LYS A 202 -29.67 10.79 -6.60
N LYS A 203 -29.26 9.59 -6.27
CA LYS A 203 -30.15 8.43 -6.20
C LYS A 203 -30.41 8.09 -4.73
N ASN A 204 -31.68 8.25 -4.41
CA ASN A 204 -32.39 8.23 -3.15
C ASN A 204 -32.03 7.16 -2.10
N GLY A 205 -32.09 7.56 -0.84
CA GLY A 205 -32.64 6.84 0.32
C GLY A 205 -31.65 6.06 1.17
N VAL A 206 -30.76 5.27 0.62
CA VAL A 206 -29.85 4.39 1.38
C VAL A 206 -28.55 5.10 1.79
N ALA A 207 -28.09 6.02 0.95
CA ALA A 207 -26.90 6.82 1.23
C ALA A 207 -27.11 7.84 2.37
N GLU A 208 -28.34 8.32 2.53
CA GLU A 208 -28.71 9.27 3.58
C GLU A 208 -28.81 8.58 4.96
N ALA A 209 -29.36 7.36 5.01
CA ALA A 209 -29.41 6.55 6.21
C ALA A 209 -28.00 6.14 6.67
N PHE A 210 -27.10 5.82 5.72
CA PHE A 210 -25.70 5.49 6.02
C PHE A 210 -24.90 6.73 6.46
N SER A 211 -25.08 7.87 5.81
CA SER A 211 -24.48 9.15 6.23
C SER A 211 -24.90 9.55 7.65
N ASN A 212 -26.16 9.34 8.00
CA ASN A 212 -26.67 9.62 9.35
C ASN A 212 -26.16 8.62 10.37
N LEU A 213 -26.03 7.33 10.03
CA LEU A 213 -25.44 6.32 10.90
C LEU A 213 -23.94 6.60 11.17
N VAL A 214 -23.19 6.99 10.13
CA VAL A 214 -21.78 7.39 10.27
C VAL A 214 -21.64 8.67 11.10
N LYS A 215 -22.54 9.64 10.93
CA LYS A 215 -22.57 10.86 11.74
C LYS A 215 -22.93 10.59 13.21
N GLU A 216 -23.79 9.62 13.48
CA GLU A 216 -24.25 9.29 14.84
C GLU A 216 -23.24 8.44 15.61
N TYR A 217 -22.51 7.53 14.96
CA TYR A 217 -21.56 6.62 15.61
C TYR A 217 -20.08 7.01 15.48
N ALA A 218 -19.70 7.77 14.45
CA ALA A 218 -18.30 8.17 14.22
C ALA A 218 -17.98 9.58 14.72
N GLY A 219 -18.95 10.35 15.17
CA GLY A 219 -18.78 11.73 15.65
C GLY A 219 -18.21 12.67 14.57
N PRO A 220 -17.74 13.87 14.95
CA PRO A 220 -17.27 14.88 13.99
C PRO A 220 -15.98 14.53 13.23
N LEU A 221 -15.39 13.35 13.45
CA LEU A 221 -14.16 12.88 12.79
C LEU A 221 -14.34 12.42 11.32
N PHE A 222 -15.58 12.20 10.85
CA PHE A 222 -15.89 11.70 9.51
C PHE A 222 -16.91 12.56 8.74
N SER A 223 -17.04 13.84 9.08
CA SER A 223 -17.91 14.74 8.32
C SER A 223 -17.28 15.07 6.97
N PHE A 224 -17.74 14.38 5.93
CA PHE A 224 -17.57 14.85 4.56
C PHE A 224 -18.51 16.07 4.39
N SER A 225 -18.01 17.27 4.62
CA SER A 225 -18.77 18.49 4.37
C SER A 225 -18.97 18.66 2.88
N GLU A 226 -20.23 18.62 2.44
CA GLU A 226 -20.63 18.90 1.07
C GLU A 226 -20.60 20.42 0.73
N GLU A 227 -20.32 21.29 1.71
CA GLU A 227 -20.30 22.75 1.55
C GLU A 227 -18.87 23.26 1.32
N GLN A 228 -18.74 24.09 0.28
CA GLN A 228 -17.47 24.49 -0.37
C GLN A 228 -16.58 25.43 0.46
N ASP A 229 -16.97 25.84 1.68
CA ASP A 229 -16.25 26.81 2.53
C ASP A 229 -15.87 26.28 3.92
N GLU A 230 -16.16 25.00 4.24
CA GLU A 230 -15.71 24.43 5.48
C GLU A 230 -14.29 23.88 5.38
N PRO A 231 -13.42 24.09 6.39
CA PRO A 231 -12.09 23.51 6.42
C PRO A 231 -12.17 21.98 6.48
N PRO A 232 -11.18 21.25 5.90
CA PRO A 232 -11.15 19.79 5.95
C PRO A 232 -11.11 19.32 7.42
N GLY A 233 -11.82 18.24 7.72
CA GLY A 233 -11.78 17.61 9.04
C GLY A 233 -10.35 17.26 9.46
N LEU A 234 -10.09 17.16 10.75
CA LEU A 234 -8.75 16.86 11.28
C LEU A 234 -8.15 15.60 10.65
N PHE A 235 -8.94 14.55 10.51
CA PHE A 235 -8.49 13.30 9.89
C PHE A 235 -8.12 13.49 8.41
N ASP A 236 -8.94 14.20 7.63
CA ASP A 236 -8.69 14.48 6.22
C ASP A 236 -7.44 15.36 6.03
N ALA A 237 -7.24 16.32 6.92
CA ALA A 237 -6.05 17.16 6.93
C ALA A 237 -4.78 16.35 7.23
N ILE A 238 -4.81 15.43 8.21
CA ILE A 238 -3.68 14.55 8.53
C ILE A 238 -3.41 13.60 7.37
N ALA A 239 -4.45 12.93 6.86
CA ALA A 239 -4.32 11.99 5.74
C ALA A 239 -3.79 12.68 4.46
N GLY A 240 -4.29 13.87 4.16
CA GLY A 240 -3.81 14.71 3.06
C GLY A 240 -2.34 15.12 3.25
N SER A 241 -1.95 15.50 4.46
CA SER A 241 -0.58 15.87 4.80
C SER A 241 0.38 14.69 4.63
N VAL A 242 0.00 13.49 5.09
CA VAL A 242 0.77 12.26 4.90
C VAL A 242 0.95 11.95 3.41
N ASN A 243 -0.12 12.01 2.61
CA ASN A 243 -0.04 11.80 1.16
C ASN A 243 0.91 12.79 0.47
N ILE A 244 0.84 14.08 0.83
CA ILE A 244 1.73 15.12 0.30
C ILE A 244 3.18 14.83 0.69
N ALA A 245 3.44 14.49 1.95
CA ALA A 245 4.77 14.16 2.43
C ALA A 245 5.35 12.94 1.71
N GLN A 246 4.57 11.85 1.62
CA GLN A 246 4.98 10.63 0.92
C GLN A 246 5.32 10.89 -0.56
N GLU A 247 4.49 11.67 -1.27
CA GLU A 247 4.77 12.00 -2.67
C GLU A 247 6.04 12.86 -2.81
N ARG A 248 6.27 13.83 -1.92
CA ARG A 248 7.49 14.64 -1.90
C ARG A 248 8.73 13.80 -1.63
N ILE A 249 8.66 12.89 -0.66
CA ILE A 249 9.73 11.95 -0.33
C ILE A 249 10.00 11.03 -1.52
N THR A 250 8.95 10.47 -2.14
CA THR A 250 9.06 9.61 -3.32
C THR A 250 9.80 10.31 -4.44
N ARG A 251 9.39 11.52 -4.81
CA ARG A 251 10.07 12.30 -5.87
C ARG A 251 11.54 12.57 -5.55
N SER A 252 11.83 12.94 -4.31
CA SER A 252 13.21 13.21 -3.88
C SER A 252 14.07 11.95 -3.97
N ARG A 253 13.56 10.79 -3.53
CA ARG A 253 14.32 9.53 -3.56
C ARG A 253 14.50 9.01 -4.98
N LEU A 254 13.45 9.01 -5.79
CA LEU A 254 13.51 8.54 -7.18
C LEU A 254 14.34 9.46 -8.08
N ALA A 255 14.60 10.70 -7.68
CA ALA A 255 15.54 11.58 -8.38
C ALA A 255 17.01 11.12 -8.23
N GLY A 256 17.34 10.47 -7.10
CA GLY A 256 18.69 9.96 -6.82
C GLY A 256 18.85 8.47 -7.13
N ASP A 257 17.78 7.69 -7.06
CA ASP A 257 17.77 6.24 -7.28
C ASP A 257 16.48 5.84 -8.01
N PRO A 258 16.37 6.15 -9.32
CA PRO A 258 15.18 5.81 -10.11
C PRO A 258 15.11 4.30 -10.38
N PRO A 259 13.90 3.71 -10.41
CA PRO A 259 13.72 2.36 -10.96
C PRO A 259 13.86 2.40 -12.49
N GLU A 260 14.16 1.28 -13.13
CA GLU A 260 14.22 1.16 -14.59
C GLU A 260 12.82 1.33 -15.21
N ILE A 261 11.78 0.85 -14.51
CA ILE A 261 10.37 1.05 -14.89
C ILE A 261 9.61 1.62 -13.70
N LEU A 262 8.90 2.72 -13.91
CA LEU A 262 8.01 3.30 -12.90
C LEU A 262 6.55 3.16 -13.31
N LEU A 263 5.81 2.30 -12.61
CA LEU A 263 4.37 2.13 -12.78
C LEU A 263 3.63 3.13 -11.88
N ALA A 264 2.80 3.97 -12.47
CA ALA A 264 1.99 4.96 -11.77
C ALA A 264 0.50 4.82 -12.15
N PRO A 265 -0.24 3.91 -11.48
CA PRO A 265 -1.67 3.73 -11.72
C PRO A 265 -2.45 4.99 -11.36
N LYS A 266 -3.54 5.27 -12.09
CA LYS A 266 -4.36 6.48 -11.94
C LYS A 266 -5.45 6.27 -10.90
N LEU A 267 -5.13 6.52 -9.63
CA LEU A 267 -5.94 6.18 -8.47
C LEU A 267 -6.31 7.38 -7.57
N SER A 268 -6.09 8.63 -8.05
CA SER A 268 -6.34 9.84 -7.25
C SER A 268 -7.79 10.00 -6.79
N HIS A 269 -8.72 9.33 -7.44
CA HIS A 269 -10.15 9.32 -7.11
C HIS A 269 -10.54 8.28 -6.05
N ILE A 270 -9.59 7.46 -5.57
CA ILE A 270 -9.81 6.51 -4.47
C ILE A 270 -9.27 7.12 -3.18
N GLY A 271 -10.16 7.32 -2.21
CA GLY A 271 -9.84 7.85 -0.89
C GLY A 271 -9.00 6.87 -0.06
N LEU A 272 -8.34 7.40 0.98
CA LEU A 272 -7.40 6.63 1.81
C LEU A 272 -8.02 5.39 2.48
N LEU A 273 -9.30 5.47 2.88
CA LEU A 273 -9.99 4.41 3.61
C LEU A 273 -11.09 3.69 2.79
N GLU A 274 -11.12 3.88 1.48
CA GLU A 274 -12.10 3.22 0.61
C GLU A 274 -11.66 1.80 0.21
N LEU A 275 -11.37 0.94 1.20
CA LEU A 275 -10.92 -0.45 0.97
C LEU A 275 -11.89 -1.27 0.10
N PHE A 276 -13.19 -0.94 0.14
CA PHE A 276 -14.26 -1.57 -0.67
C PHE A 276 -14.14 -1.31 -2.19
N ARG A 277 -13.22 -0.43 -2.64
CA ARG A 277 -12.99 -0.15 -4.06
C ARG A 277 -11.87 -1.03 -4.66
N ALA A 278 -11.70 -2.21 -4.11
CA ALA A 278 -10.61 -3.12 -4.49
C ALA A 278 -10.68 -3.52 -5.97
N GLU A 279 -11.88 -3.85 -6.48
CA GLU A 279 -12.09 -4.22 -7.89
C GLU A 279 -11.51 -3.15 -8.84
N GLU A 280 -11.86 -1.90 -8.61
CA GLU A 280 -11.45 -0.76 -9.42
C GLU A 280 -9.92 -0.54 -9.36
N ALA A 281 -9.35 -0.66 -8.16
CA ALA A 281 -7.91 -0.52 -7.97
C ALA A 281 -7.12 -1.64 -8.66
N ILE A 282 -7.57 -2.90 -8.52
CA ILE A 282 -6.94 -4.07 -9.15
C ILE A 282 -6.97 -3.92 -10.67
N GLU A 283 -8.11 -3.53 -11.24
CA GLU A 283 -8.26 -3.35 -12.68
C GLU A 283 -7.38 -2.20 -13.21
N GLU A 284 -7.28 -1.08 -12.48
CA GLU A 284 -6.36 -0.01 -12.85
C GLU A 284 -4.88 -0.46 -12.75
N GLY A 285 -4.55 -1.32 -11.80
CA GLY A 285 -3.23 -1.94 -11.73
C GLY A 285 -2.89 -2.74 -12.99
N ARG A 286 -3.83 -3.56 -13.49
CA ARG A 286 -3.68 -4.30 -14.76
C ARG A 286 -3.48 -3.36 -15.95
N LYS A 287 -4.34 -2.35 -16.07
CA LYS A 287 -4.24 -1.33 -17.13
C LYS A 287 -2.93 -0.57 -17.09
N CYS A 288 -2.40 -0.31 -15.89
CA CYS A 288 -1.13 0.37 -15.72
C CYS A 288 0.02 -0.43 -16.33
N VAL A 289 0.08 -1.74 -16.09
CA VAL A 289 1.07 -2.63 -16.72
C VAL A 289 0.91 -2.66 -18.23
N GLN A 290 -0.33 -2.82 -18.75
CA GLN A 290 -0.59 -2.80 -20.18
C GLN A 290 -0.07 -1.54 -20.87
N ARG A 291 -0.24 -0.37 -20.25
CA ARG A 291 0.28 0.90 -20.76
C ARG A 291 1.81 0.97 -20.77
N ALA A 292 2.48 0.28 -19.85
CA ALA A 292 3.93 0.28 -19.71
C ALA A 292 4.61 -0.85 -20.48
N MET A 293 3.85 -1.81 -21.05
CA MET A 293 4.44 -2.97 -21.76
C MET A 293 5.46 -2.61 -22.83
N PRO A 294 5.25 -1.61 -23.71
CA PRO A 294 6.25 -1.27 -24.72
C PRO A 294 7.62 -0.89 -24.11
N GLU A 295 7.64 -0.24 -22.96
CA GLU A 295 8.86 0.15 -22.25
C GLU A 295 9.50 -1.05 -21.54
N ILE A 296 8.66 -1.91 -20.94
CA ILE A 296 9.09 -3.14 -20.29
C ILE A 296 9.71 -4.10 -21.32
N ASP A 297 9.05 -4.32 -22.46
CA ASP A 297 9.56 -5.19 -23.55
C ASP A 297 10.88 -4.67 -24.08
N PHE A 298 11.00 -3.35 -24.30
CA PHE A 298 12.25 -2.76 -24.76
C PHE A 298 13.40 -2.95 -23.75
N LEU A 299 13.10 -2.86 -22.46
CA LEU A 299 14.08 -3.11 -21.42
C LEU A 299 14.52 -4.58 -21.42
N LEU A 300 13.56 -5.51 -21.42
CA LEU A 300 13.85 -6.95 -21.37
C LEU A 300 14.53 -7.51 -22.64
N GLN A 301 14.29 -6.90 -23.81
CA GLN A 301 15.00 -7.29 -25.07
C GLN A 301 16.46 -6.85 -25.10
N LYS A 302 16.85 -5.85 -24.33
CA LYS A 302 18.22 -5.36 -24.22
C LYS A 302 19.08 -6.13 -23.22
N MET A 303 18.45 -6.95 -22.45
CA MET A 303 19.04 -7.74 -21.37
C MET A 303 19.30 -9.17 -21.80
#